data_91d5dbe1323a17abe30c5d68c1b50293
#
_entry.id   91d5dbe1323a17abe30c5d68c1b50293
#
_cell.length_a   1.000
_cell.length_b   1.000
_cell.length_c   1.000
_cell.angle_alpha   90.00
_cell.angle_beta   90.00
_cell.angle_gamma   90.00
#
_symmetry.space_group_name_H-M   'P 1'
#
loop_
_entity.id
_entity.type
_entity.pdbx_description
1 polymer ?
#
loop_
_entity_poly.entity_id
_entity_poly.type
_entity_poly.pdbx_seq_one_letter_code
_entity_poly.pdbx_strand_id
1 'polypeptide(L)'
;MRFFLFLLIAFTAAAEDWPQFLGLRQNGISGETGLLEKWPTNGPAVVWEKAIGTGYGAPSVSGNLFVFHHRIQNEEVVEALQASDGKPAWRYAYRSEFVDPYGYNNGPRCTPVLTSNRCYTFGAEGKLLCLDLQTGKLVWERDTQKDWNVPPAFFGVGSTPILEGDLLIAMVGAQPNSGVVALDPKTGKTVWESVGEKTWQGRPKKDWRGEPPVNWASEDKQASYSTPIAATIHGKRHLLCLMRQGLVSLDPKSGEVNFTRWFRAQVPESVNAATPVVVDDMILISAAYYRIGALLLKVRPDGKSFDEVWRSTALELHWMTPIYHNGYLYAFSGRNEPDAVMRCVELKTGKVMWERDERWRPHSMKQPPVYGRGSFIMADGKLIALGEGGLLGLFKLDHEKPEELSRYQIPQLHYPSWAAPVLSEKRLYIRSEDRLVCLDLKR
;
A
#
# COMPACT_ATOMS: atom_id res chain seq x y z
N MET A 1 22.60 -54.07 9.04
CA MET A 1 22.94 -52.64 8.81
C MET A 1 21.93 -52.09 7.82
N ARG A 2 20.92 -51.36 8.30
CA ARG A 2 19.90 -50.73 7.45
C ARG A 2 20.35 -49.30 7.17
N PHE A 3 20.68 -48.99 5.93
CA PHE A 3 20.94 -47.64 5.48
C PHE A 3 19.59 -46.89 5.33
N PHE A 4 19.37 -45.88 6.16
CA PHE A 4 18.30 -44.91 5.95
C PHE A 4 18.79 -43.86 4.93
N LEU A 5 18.23 -43.91 3.73
CA LEU A 5 18.45 -42.89 2.71
C LEU A 5 17.58 -41.67 3.10
N PHE A 6 18.22 -40.62 3.62
CA PHE A 6 17.57 -39.33 3.80
C PHE A 6 17.40 -38.68 2.44
N LEU A 7 16.17 -38.67 1.93
CA LEU A 7 15.81 -37.89 0.75
C LEU A 7 15.78 -36.41 1.17
N LEU A 8 16.82 -35.67 0.83
CA LEU A 8 16.82 -34.19 0.89
C LEU A 8 15.86 -33.68 -0.19
N ILE A 9 14.61 -33.37 0.20
CA ILE A 9 13.69 -32.62 -0.64
C ILE A 9 14.19 -31.18 -0.61
N ALA A 10 14.93 -30.79 -1.66
CA ALA A 10 15.23 -29.40 -1.92
C ALA A 10 13.92 -28.68 -2.27
N PHE A 11 13.36 -27.93 -1.33
CA PHE A 11 12.33 -26.97 -1.64
C PHE A 11 12.95 -25.88 -2.51
N THR A 12 12.81 -26.00 -3.82
CA THR A 12 13.02 -24.85 -4.70
C THR A 12 11.93 -23.85 -4.35
N ALA A 13 12.30 -22.73 -3.74
CA ALA A 13 11.35 -21.61 -3.56
C ALA A 13 10.85 -21.23 -4.96
N ALA A 14 9.56 -21.44 -5.20
CA ALA A 14 8.94 -21.09 -6.45
C ALA A 14 9.00 -19.56 -6.61
N ALA A 15 9.22 -19.10 -7.83
CA ALA A 15 9.04 -17.70 -8.19
C ALA A 15 7.64 -17.25 -7.73
N GLU A 16 7.55 -16.09 -7.12
CA GLU A 16 6.30 -15.57 -6.56
C GLU A 16 5.85 -14.35 -7.35
N ASP A 17 4.59 -14.35 -7.80
CA ASP A 17 3.95 -13.19 -8.40
C ASP A 17 3.74 -12.08 -7.36
N TRP A 18 3.63 -10.83 -7.85
CA TRP A 18 3.25 -9.67 -7.04
C TRP A 18 2.01 -8.99 -7.64
N PRO A 19 0.83 -9.65 -7.55
CA PRO A 19 -0.33 -9.31 -8.37
C PRO A 19 -1.12 -8.09 -7.90
N GLN A 20 -0.77 -7.49 -6.76
CA GLN A 20 -1.50 -6.40 -6.14
C GLN A 20 -0.62 -5.61 -5.17
N PHE A 21 -1.16 -4.54 -4.58
CA PHE A 21 -0.47 -3.74 -3.57
C PHE A 21 -0.01 -4.60 -2.39
N LEU A 22 1.27 -4.48 -2.03
CA LEU A 22 1.97 -5.26 -1.00
C LEU A 22 2.04 -6.78 -1.28
N GLY A 23 1.90 -7.19 -2.54
CA GLY A 23 2.14 -8.55 -3.00
C GLY A 23 0.99 -9.52 -2.73
N LEU A 24 1.27 -10.80 -2.91
CA LEU A 24 0.26 -11.86 -2.88
C LEU A 24 -0.52 -11.90 -1.55
N ARG A 25 0.14 -11.60 -0.43
CA ARG A 25 -0.43 -11.64 0.93
C ARG A 25 -0.79 -10.27 1.47
N GLN A 26 -0.67 -9.21 0.68
CA GLN A 26 -0.94 -7.81 1.07
C GLN A 26 -0.19 -7.35 2.33
N ASN A 27 1.00 -7.86 2.56
CA ASN A 27 1.81 -7.58 3.75
C ASN A 27 3.26 -7.15 3.45
N GLY A 28 3.62 -6.98 2.17
CA GLY A 28 4.95 -6.59 1.75
C GLY A 28 6.02 -7.68 1.90
N ILE A 29 5.63 -8.95 2.09
CA ILE A 29 6.53 -10.07 2.32
C ILE A 29 6.50 -11.02 1.12
N SER A 30 7.66 -11.26 0.50
CA SER A 30 7.88 -12.27 -0.53
C SER A 30 8.44 -13.56 0.09
N GLY A 31 8.00 -14.69 -0.44
CA GLY A 31 8.55 -16.01 -0.12
C GLY A 31 9.82 -16.34 -0.91
N GLU A 32 10.30 -15.47 -1.76
CA GLU A 32 11.48 -15.73 -2.58
C GLU A 32 12.75 -15.77 -1.77
N THR A 33 13.66 -16.64 -2.17
CA THR A 33 14.98 -16.87 -1.53
C THR A 33 16.09 -16.93 -2.56
N GLY A 34 17.35 -16.91 -2.11
CA GLY A 34 18.54 -16.91 -2.98
C GLY A 34 18.74 -15.55 -3.64
N LEU A 35 18.46 -14.48 -2.90
CA LEU A 35 18.71 -13.10 -3.28
C LEU A 35 20.13 -12.67 -2.87
N LEU A 36 20.61 -11.56 -3.45
CA LEU A 36 21.89 -10.96 -3.10
C LEU A 36 22.00 -10.72 -1.58
N GLU A 37 23.16 -11.07 -1.02
CA GLU A 37 23.48 -10.84 0.39
C GLU A 37 23.96 -9.41 0.65
N LYS A 38 24.49 -8.76 -0.37
CA LYS A 38 24.95 -7.37 -0.41
C LYS A 38 24.81 -6.84 -1.83
N TRP A 39 24.62 -5.56 -1.96
CA TRP A 39 24.69 -4.92 -3.27
C TRP A 39 26.14 -4.94 -3.78
N PRO A 40 26.37 -5.27 -5.05
CA PRO A 40 27.66 -5.03 -5.71
C PRO A 40 28.06 -3.55 -5.61
N THR A 41 29.35 -3.27 -5.75
CA THR A 41 29.88 -1.89 -5.66
C THR A 41 29.16 -0.91 -6.62
N ASN A 42 28.79 -1.41 -7.81
CA ASN A 42 28.06 -0.65 -8.83
C ASN A 42 26.53 -0.86 -8.75
N GLY A 43 26.03 -1.35 -7.61
CA GLY A 43 24.62 -1.67 -7.41
C GLY A 43 24.18 -2.99 -8.05
N PRO A 44 22.92 -3.41 -7.83
CA PRO A 44 22.33 -4.54 -8.54
C PRO A 44 22.28 -4.27 -10.04
N ALA A 45 22.44 -5.32 -10.86
CA ALA A 45 22.43 -5.18 -12.31
C ALA A 45 21.05 -4.70 -12.82
N VAL A 46 21.04 -3.69 -13.68
CA VAL A 46 19.85 -3.25 -14.37
C VAL A 46 19.50 -4.23 -15.48
N VAL A 47 18.31 -4.84 -15.41
CA VAL A 47 17.80 -5.72 -16.46
C VAL A 47 17.22 -4.87 -17.60
N TRP A 48 16.39 -3.91 -17.24
CA TRP A 48 15.82 -2.92 -18.16
C TRP A 48 15.37 -1.68 -17.39
N GLU A 49 15.22 -0.57 -18.09
CA GLU A 49 14.65 0.67 -17.59
C GLU A 49 13.73 1.30 -18.63
N LYS A 50 12.79 2.12 -18.17
CA LYS A 50 11.82 2.79 -19.03
C LYS A 50 11.47 4.18 -18.52
N ALA A 51 11.45 5.15 -19.42
CA ALA A 51 10.79 6.42 -19.16
C ALA A 51 9.28 6.21 -19.15
N ILE A 52 8.61 6.74 -18.13
CA ILE A 52 7.17 6.61 -17.91
C ILE A 52 6.53 7.96 -17.65
N GLY A 53 5.22 8.02 -17.63
CA GLY A 53 4.49 9.19 -17.16
C GLY A 53 4.34 9.20 -15.64
N THR A 54 3.76 10.27 -15.12
CA THR A 54 3.62 10.52 -13.67
C THR A 54 2.65 9.55 -12.99
N GLY A 55 2.83 9.38 -11.68
CA GLY A 55 1.98 8.57 -10.80
C GLY A 55 2.75 8.01 -9.63
N TYR A 56 2.02 7.58 -8.59
CA TYR A 56 2.58 7.01 -7.36
C TYR A 56 2.20 5.56 -7.12
N GLY A 57 1.33 4.99 -7.96
CA GLY A 57 0.97 3.58 -7.88
C GLY A 57 2.17 2.66 -8.12
N ALA A 58 2.33 1.64 -7.28
CA ALA A 58 3.28 0.57 -7.53
C ALA A 58 2.84 -0.26 -8.74
N PRO A 59 3.75 -0.90 -9.47
CA PRO A 59 3.38 -1.87 -10.48
C PRO A 59 2.89 -3.19 -9.87
N SER A 60 2.36 -4.07 -10.71
CA SER A 60 2.02 -5.43 -10.36
C SER A 60 2.54 -6.41 -11.40
N VAL A 61 2.86 -7.63 -10.96
CA VAL A 61 3.43 -8.69 -11.80
C VAL A 61 2.59 -9.95 -11.66
N SER A 62 2.25 -10.56 -12.80
CA SER A 62 1.64 -11.89 -12.86
C SER A 62 2.22 -12.67 -14.05
N GLY A 63 2.94 -13.75 -13.75
CA GLY A 63 3.78 -14.43 -14.72
C GLY A 63 4.75 -13.47 -15.41
N ASN A 64 4.81 -13.51 -16.73
CA ASN A 64 5.67 -12.57 -17.48
C ASN A 64 4.99 -11.24 -17.84
N LEU A 65 3.83 -10.90 -17.27
CA LEU A 65 3.21 -9.59 -17.46
C LEU A 65 3.47 -8.69 -16.27
N PHE A 66 4.10 -7.55 -16.56
CA PHE A 66 4.33 -6.45 -15.67
C PHE A 66 3.37 -5.31 -16.03
N VAL A 67 2.48 -4.93 -15.12
CA VAL A 67 1.44 -3.92 -15.39
C VAL A 67 1.61 -2.73 -14.46
N PHE A 68 1.52 -1.53 -15.01
CA PHE A 68 1.58 -0.28 -14.25
C PHE A 68 0.59 0.76 -14.79
N HIS A 69 0.22 1.69 -13.92
CA HIS A 69 -0.71 2.76 -14.23
C HIS A 69 0.01 4.10 -14.06
N HIS A 70 -0.04 4.95 -15.07
CA HIS A 70 0.63 6.24 -15.08
C HIS A 70 -0.16 7.27 -15.90
N ARG A 71 0.28 8.53 -15.89
CA ARG A 71 -0.34 9.58 -16.68
C ARG A 71 0.66 10.18 -17.67
N ILE A 72 0.25 10.29 -18.91
CA ILE A 72 0.98 10.98 -19.98
C ILE A 72 0.09 12.13 -20.45
N GLN A 73 0.52 13.37 -20.23
CA GLN A 73 -0.28 14.56 -20.54
C GLN A 73 -1.67 14.51 -19.90
N ASN A 74 -2.75 14.45 -20.69
CA ASN A 74 -4.14 14.41 -20.24
C ASN A 74 -4.76 13.00 -20.33
N GLU A 75 -3.94 11.97 -20.41
CA GLU A 75 -4.41 10.59 -20.42
C GLU A 75 -3.82 9.80 -19.26
N GLU A 76 -4.67 9.11 -18.53
CA GLU A 76 -4.23 8.00 -17.69
C GLU A 76 -4.06 6.76 -18.57
N VAL A 77 -2.95 6.07 -18.38
CA VAL A 77 -2.50 4.96 -19.21
C VAL A 77 -2.22 3.76 -18.35
N VAL A 78 -2.90 2.66 -18.62
CA VAL A 78 -2.55 1.33 -18.12
C VAL A 78 -1.68 0.67 -19.18
N GLU A 79 -0.46 0.33 -18.82
CA GLU A 79 0.49 -0.27 -19.74
C GLU A 79 1.01 -1.60 -19.18
N ALA A 80 1.10 -2.60 -20.04
CA ALA A 80 1.75 -3.86 -19.73
C ALA A 80 3.03 -4.05 -20.53
N LEU A 81 4.04 -4.56 -19.86
CA LEU A 81 5.32 -4.94 -20.44
C LEU A 81 5.57 -6.42 -20.18
N GLN A 82 6.48 -7.01 -20.97
CA GLN A 82 7.07 -8.29 -20.63
C GLN A 82 8.00 -8.06 -19.40
N ALA A 83 7.76 -8.74 -18.30
CA ALA A 83 8.55 -8.60 -17.08
C ALA A 83 10.03 -8.96 -17.32
N SER A 84 10.28 -9.89 -18.24
CA SER A 84 11.61 -10.41 -18.57
C SER A 84 12.54 -9.38 -19.21
N ASP A 85 12.06 -8.51 -20.11
CA ASP A 85 12.89 -7.62 -20.93
C ASP A 85 12.32 -6.21 -21.12
N GLY A 86 11.20 -5.87 -20.48
CA GLY A 86 10.58 -4.55 -20.54
C GLY A 86 9.91 -4.21 -21.88
N LYS A 87 9.78 -5.16 -22.81
CA LYS A 87 9.12 -4.89 -24.09
C LYS A 87 7.62 -4.66 -23.90
N PRO A 88 7.03 -3.72 -24.65
CA PRO A 88 5.59 -3.45 -24.60
C PRO A 88 4.77 -4.70 -24.96
N ALA A 89 3.73 -5.00 -24.16
CA ALA A 89 2.75 -6.03 -24.46
C ALA A 89 1.45 -5.40 -24.96
N TRP A 90 0.88 -4.48 -24.20
CA TRP A 90 -0.32 -3.73 -24.58
C TRP A 90 -0.43 -2.42 -23.83
N ARG A 91 -1.29 -1.53 -24.30
CA ARG A 91 -1.58 -0.22 -23.70
C ARG A 91 -3.07 0.08 -23.81
N TYR A 92 -3.67 0.56 -22.72
CA TYR A 92 -5.02 1.13 -22.68
C TYR A 92 -4.93 2.55 -22.11
N ALA A 93 -5.57 3.51 -22.77
CA ALA A 93 -5.52 4.91 -22.35
C ALA A 93 -6.91 5.53 -22.33
N TYR A 94 -7.15 6.45 -21.41
CA TYR A 94 -8.38 7.23 -21.31
C TYR A 94 -8.09 8.63 -20.81
N ARG A 95 -8.93 9.58 -21.18
CA ARG A 95 -8.80 10.99 -20.77
C ARG A 95 -9.04 11.12 -19.27
N SER A 96 -8.22 11.94 -18.60
CA SER A 96 -8.36 12.37 -17.21
C SER A 96 -8.11 13.86 -17.10
N GLU A 97 -8.99 14.55 -16.38
CA GLU A 97 -8.91 15.99 -16.14
C GLU A 97 -8.42 16.30 -14.72
N PHE A 98 -8.11 15.27 -13.93
CA PHE A 98 -7.64 15.44 -12.57
C PHE A 98 -6.41 16.37 -12.51
N VAL A 99 -6.49 17.35 -11.61
CA VAL A 99 -5.38 18.24 -11.25
C VAL A 99 -5.22 18.20 -9.74
N ASP A 100 -4.03 17.86 -9.28
CA ASP A 100 -3.72 17.85 -7.86
C ASP A 100 -3.65 19.30 -7.33
N PRO A 101 -4.53 19.71 -6.40
CA PRO A 101 -4.60 21.09 -5.93
C PRO A 101 -3.41 21.51 -5.06
N TYR A 102 -2.57 20.57 -4.62
CA TYR A 102 -1.40 20.82 -3.79
C TYR A 102 -0.08 20.82 -4.58
N GLY A 103 -0.15 20.67 -5.90
CA GLY A 103 1.01 20.73 -6.78
C GLY A 103 1.84 19.46 -6.85
N TYR A 104 1.32 18.33 -6.36
CA TYR A 104 1.88 17.02 -6.64
C TYR A 104 1.54 16.58 -8.07
N ASN A 105 1.99 15.40 -8.50
CA ASN A 105 1.65 14.97 -9.85
C ASN A 105 0.16 14.57 -9.98
N ASN A 106 -0.34 14.65 -11.22
CA ASN A 106 -1.73 14.37 -11.56
C ASN A 106 -1.99 12.89 -11.93
N GLY A 107 -1.00 12.03 -11.79
CA GLY A 107 -1.12 10.62 -12.19
C GLY A 107 -1.80 9.75 -11.14
N PRO A 108 -2.11 8.50 -11.47
CA PRO A 108 -2.79 7.57 -10.57
C PRO A 108 -1.92 7.15 -9.38
N ARG A 109 -2.58 6.84 -8.25
CA ARG A 109 -1.96 6.42 -7.00
C ARG A 109 -2.20 4.94 -6.69
N CYS A 110 -3.22 4.34 -7.29
CA CYS A 110 -3.58 2.95 -7.04
C CYS A 110 -2.67 1.99 -7.81
N THR A 111 -2.39 0.86 -7.19
CA THR A 111 -1.68 -0.27 -7.80
C THR A 111 -2.68 -1.10 -8.63
N PRO A 112 -2.35 -1.56 -9.84
CA PRO A 112 -3.16 -2.52 -10.56
C PRO A 112 -3.37 -3.81 -9.77
N VAL A 113 -4.56 -4.41 -9.85
CA VAL A 113 -4.88 -5.71 -9.24
C VAL A 113 -5.04 -6.73 -10.35
N LEU A 114 -4.22 -7.78 -10.33
CA LEU A 114 -4.15 -8.78 -11.39
C LEU A 114 -4.73 -10.11 -10.92
N THR A 115 -5.45 -10.77 -11.81
CA THR A 115 -5.82 -12.19 -11.71
C THR A 115 -5.21 -12.95 -12.87
N SER A 116 -5.54 -14.21 -13.02
CA SER A 116 -5.09 -14.99 -14.17
C SER A 116 -5.52 -14.41 -15.54
N ASN A 117 -6.60 -13.62 -15.59
CA ASN A 117 -7.17 -13.13 -16.86
C ASN A 117 -7.72 -11.69 -16.80
N ARG A 118 -7.62 -10.99 -15.67
CA ARG A 118 -8.14 -9.63 -15.51
C ARG A 118 -7.11 -8.72 -14.84
N CYS A 119 -7.19 -7.44 -15.22
CA CYS A 119 -6.48 -6.34 -14.59
C CYS A 119 -7.51 -5.30 -14.15
N TYR A 120 -7.53 -4.98 -12.87
CA TYR A 120 -8.38 -3.93 -12.31
C TYR A 120 -7.53 -2.73 -11.96
N THR A 121 -7.95 -1.53 -12.38
CA THR A 121 -7.24 -0.28 -12.07
C THR A 121 -8.22 0.77 -11.58
N PHE A 122 -7.75 1.66 -10.71
CA PHE A 122 -8.54 2.76 -10.20
C PHE A 122 -7.78 4.06 -10.42
N GLY A 123 -8.29 4.91 -11.31
CA GLY A 123 -7.67 6.16 -11.72
C GLY A 123 -7.84 7.28 -10.70
N ALA A 124 -7.00 8.32 -10.81
CA ALA A 124 -6.99 9.43 -9.85
C ALA A 124 -8.32 10.18 -9.77
N GLU A 125 -9.07 10.22 -10.86
CA GLU A 125 -10.37 10.90 -10.98
C GLU A 125 -11.57 10.00 -10.58
N GLY A 126 -11.31 8.72 -10.24
CA GLY A 126 -12.36 7.80 -9.81
C GLY A 126 -12.88 6.86 -10.88
N LYS A 127 -12.15 6.69 -11.98
CA LYS A 127 -12.49 5.71 -13.01
C LYS A 127 -11.94 4.32 -12.63
N LEU A 128 -12.84 3.37 -12.36
CA LEU A 128 -12.53 1.98 -12.04
C LEU A 128 -12.72 1.13 -13.30
N LEU A 129 -11.65 0.46 -13.72
CA LEU A 129 -11.62 -0.32 -14.96
C LEU A 129 -11.36 -1.80 -14.68
N CYS A 130 -11.95 -2.65 -15.50
CA CYS A 130 -11.56 -4.04 -15.68
C CYS A 130 -11.08 -4.23 -17.12
N LEU A 131 -9.84 -4.63 -17.28
CA LEU A 131 -9.23 -4.94 -18.55
C LEU A 131 -8.97 -6.46 -18.65
N ASP A 132 -8.99 -6.99 -19.84
CA ASP A 132 -8.45 -8.32 -20.11
C ASP A 132 -6.93 -8.28 -19.94
N LEU A 133 -6.39 -9.14 -19.10
CA LEU A 133 -4.98 -9.08 -18.73
C LEU A 133 -4.03 -9.35 -19.90
N GLN A 134 -4.42 -10.20 -20.84
CA GLN A 134 -3.55 -10.59 -21.95
C GLN A 134 -3.55 -9.58 -23.11
N THR A 135 -4.66 -8.87 -23.28
CA THR A 135 -4.86 -8.00 -24.46
C THR A 135 -5.01 -6.52 -24.13
N GLY A 136 -5.22 -6.16 -22.87
CA GLY A 136 -5.53 -4.79 -22.46
C GLY A 136 -6.90 -4.27 -22.90
N LYS A 137 -7.75 -5.12 -23.48
CA LYS A 137 -9.10 -4.72 -23.92
C LYS A 137 -10.01 -4.45 -22.74
N LEU A 138 -10.78 -3.37 -22.83
CA LEU A 138 -11.79 -3.01 -21.82
C LEU A 138 -12.87 -4.10 -21.74
N VAL A 139 -13.14 -4.57 -20.54
CA VAL A 139 -14.23 -5.50 -20.23
C VAL A 139 -15.42 -4.73 -19.66
N TRP A 140 -15.17 -3.89 -18.65
CA TRP A 140 -16.15 -2.97 -18.09
C TRP A 140 -15.46 -1.78 -17.42
N GLU A 141 -16.20 -0.68 -17.27
CA GLU A 141 -15.77 0.51 -16.52
C GLU A 141 -16.87 1.01 -15.60
N ARG A 142 -16.45 1.68 -14.52
CA ARG A 142 -17.31 2.43 -13.61
C ARG A 142 -16.68 3.80 -13.38
N ASP A 143 -17.52 4.79 -13.27
CA ASP A 143 -17.13 6.16 -12.94
C ASP A 143 -17.74 6.49 -11.58
N THR A 144 -16.91 6.47 -10.53
CA THR A 144 -17.38 6.60 -9.14
C THR A 144 -18.00 7.95 -8.85
N GLN A 145 -17.60 9.00 -9.56
CA GLN A 145 -18.22 10.32 -9.42
C GLN A 145 -19.65 10.32 -9.93
N LYS A 146 -19.88 9.65 -11.07
CA LYS A 146 -21.23 9.57 -11.67
C LYS A 146 -22.11 8.55 -10.97
N ASP A 147 -21.55 7.38 -10.66
CA ASP A 147 -22.32 6.24 -10.14
C ASP A 147 -22.75 6.45 -8.68
N TRP A 148 -21.91 7.13 -7.88
CA TRP A 148 -22.14 7.32 -6.44
C TRP A 148 -22.00 8.75 -5.96
N ASN A 149 -21.94 9.71 -6.86
CA ASN A 149 -21.80 11.13 -6.52
C ASN A 149 -20.61 11.40 -5.57
N VAL A 150 -19.46 10.76 -5.86
CA VAL A 150 -18.23 10.94 -5.09
C VAL A 150 -17.65 12.31 -5.37
N PRO A 151 -17.37 13.14 -4.35
CA PRO A 151 -16.71 14.42 -4.58
C PRO A 151 -15.26 14.22 -5.05
N PRO A 152 -14.69 15.16 -5.81
CA PRO A 152 -13.28 15.10 -6.17
C PRO A 152 -12.40 14.98 -4.92
N ALA A 153 -11.51 13.98 -4.91
CA ALA A 153 -10.55 13.81 -3.83
C ALA A 153 -9.38 14.78 -4.00
N PHE A 154 -8.94 15.44 -2.94
CA PHE A 154 -7.89 16.46 -3.05
C PHE A 154 -6.53 15.92 -3.50
N PHE A 155 -6.16 14.67 -3.18
CA PHE A 155 -4.99 13.99 -3.77
C PHE A 155 -5.38 12.98 -4.87
N GLY A 156 -6.62 13.01 -5.37
CA GLY A 156 -7.16 11.97 -6.23
C GLY A 156 -7.47 10.67 -5.48
N VAL A 157 -7.95 9.67 -6.20
CA VAL A 157 -8.21 8.34 -5.62
C VAL A 157 -6.88 7.63 -5.36
N GLY A 158 -6.66 7.16 -4.13
CA GLY A 158 -5.43 6.48 -3.71
C GLY A 158 -5.65 5.15 -3.01
N SER A 159 -6.90 4.76 -2.76
CA SER A 159 -7.24 3.47 -2.18
C SER A 159 -7.29 2.39 -3.28
N THR A 160 -6.31 1.51 -3.29
CA THR A 160 -6.30 0.37 -4.21
C THR A 160 -7.47 -0.58 -3.90
N PRO A 161 -8.28 -0.99 -4.88
CA PRO A 161 -9.31 -2.01 -4.66
C PRO A 161 -8.68 -3.36 -4.34
N ILE A 162 -9.44 -4.26 -3.72
CA ILE A 162 -9.01 -5.62 -3.45
C ILE A 162 -10.01 -6.64 -3.98
N LEU A 163 -9.51 -7.83 -4.27
CA LEU A 163 -10.36 -9.01 -4.50
C LEU A 163 -10.50 -9.80 -3.21
N GLU A 164 -11.74 -10.03 -2.79
CA GLU A 164 -12.06 -10.86 -1.64
C GLU A 164 -13.18 -11.83 -1.99
N GLY A 165 -12.85 -13.13 -2.03
CA GLY A 165 -13.75 -14.14 -2.58
C GLY A 165 -14.13 -13.82 -4.01
N ASP A 166 -15.42 -13.74 -4.30
CA ASP A 166 -15.97 -13.43 -5.63
C ASP A 166 -16.34 -11.94 -5.78
N LEU A 167 -15.74 -11.06 -4.99
CA LEU A 167 -16.05 -9.64 -4.98
C LEU A 167 -14.81 -8.79 -5.24
N LEU A 168 -14.99 -7.73 -6.02
CA LEU A 168 -14.05 -6.61 -6.12
C LEU A 168 -14.54 -5.51 -5.18
N ILE A 169 -13.73 -5.17 -4.18
CA ILE A 169 -14.10 -4.21 -3.13
C ILE A 169 -13.29 -2.92 -3.32
N ALA A 170 -14.00 -1.80 -3.35
CA ALA A 170 -13.41 -0.47 -3.48
C ALA A 170 -13.92 0.47 -2.40
N MET A 171 -13.03 1.26 -1.80
CA MET A 171 -13.40 2.40 -0.98
C MET A 171 -13.61 3.61 -1.90
N VAL A 172 -14.85 4.08 -1.99
CA VAL A 172 -15.20 5.17 -2.92
C VAL A 172 -15.63 6.46 -2.19
N GLY A 173 -16.06 6.37 -0.95
CA GLY A 173 -16.38 7.57 -0.13
C GLY A 173 -17.65 8.29 -0.56
N ALA A 174 -18.66 7.57 -0.97
CA ALA A 174 -19.88 8.17 -1.53
C ALA A 174 -21.03 8.31 -0.53
N GLN A 175 -22.08 8.94 -0.97
CA GLN A 175 -23.28 9.27 -0.22
C GLN A 175 -24.52 8.60 -0.81
N PRO A 176 -25.50 8.27 0.01
CA PRO A 176 -25.52 8.45 1.48
C PRO A 176 -24.80 7.32 2.24
N ASN A 177 -24.58 6.15 1.63
CA ASN A 177 -24.11 4.95 2.32
C ASN A 177 -23.11 4.13 1.47
N SER A 178 -22.44 4.71 0.51
CA SER A 178 -21.57 4.02 -0.44
C SER A 178 -20.10 4.37 -0.22
N GLY A 179 -19.67 4.46 1.04
CA GLY A 179 -18.26 4.68 1.39
C GLY A 179 -17.39 3.52 0.93
N VAL A 180 -17.92 2.31 1.00
CA VAL A 180 -17.31 1.06 0.50
C VAL A 180 -18.33 0.36 -0.38
N VAL A 181 -17.90 -0.11 -1.54
CA VAL A 181 -18.73 -0.85 -2.48
C VAL A 181 -18.10 -2.18 -2.85
N ALA A 182 -18.93 -3.19 -3.02
CA ALA A 182 -18.52 -4.46 -3.61
C ALA A 182 -19.17 -4.64 -4.96
N LEU A 183 -18.37 -5.04 -5.92
CA LEU A 183 -18.76 -5.25 -7.29
C LEU A 183 -18.54 -6.72 -7.68
N ASP A 184 -19.38 -7.22 -8.58
CA ASP A 184 -19.06 -8.43 -9.31
C ASP A 184 -17.84 -8.16 -10.21
N PRO A 185 -16.71 -8.85 -10.02
CA PRO A 185 -15.48 -8.56 -10.76
C PRO A 185 -15.59 -8.87 -12.27
N LYS A 186 -16.55 -9.69 -12.67
CA LYS A 186 -16.75 -10.05 -14.08
C LYS A 186 -17.54 -9.00 -14.85
N THR A 187 -18.49 -8.35 -14.19
CA THR A 187 -19.48 -7.46 -14.84
C THR A 187 -19.41 -6.02 -14.39
N GLY A 188 -18.72 -5.72 -13.28
CA GLY A 188 -18.71 -4.40 -12.64
C GLY A 188 -20.03 -4.02 -11.97
N LYS A 189 -21.01 -4.92 -11.89
CA LYS A 189 -22.31 -4.64 -11.25
C LYS A 189 -22.14 -4.57 -9.73
N THR A 190 -22.81 -3.61 -9.09
CA THR A 190 -22.82 -3.48 -7.65
C THR A 190 -23.53 -4.66 -7.01
N VAL A 191 -22.89 -5.30 -6.03
CA VAL A 191 -23.43 -6.39 -5.22
C VAL A 191 -23.97 -5.83 -3.91
N TRP A 192 -23.16 -5.02 -3.22
CA TRP A 192 -23.58 -4.29 -2.03
C TRP A 192 -22.85 -2.94 -1.91
N GLU A 193 -23.46 -2.03 -1.16
CA GLU A 193 -22.92 -0.72 -0.79
C GLU A 193 -23.05 -0.57 0.73
N SER A 194 -22.02 -0.03 1.36
CA SER A 194 -21.97 0.13 2.81
C SER A 194 -21.13 1.34 3.21
N VAL A 195 -21.26 1.73 4.46
CA VAL A 195 -20.52 2.83 5.11
C VAL A 195 -20.94 4.20 4.59
N GLY A 196 -21.39 5.04 5.48
CA GLY A 196 -21.79 6.42 5.18
C GLY A 196 -22.10 7.19 6.45
N GLU A 197 -22.92 8.21 6.33
CA GLU A 197 -23.29 9.11 7.44
C GLU A 197 -23.82 8.36 8.65
N LYS A 198 -24.66 7.34 8.43
CA LYS A 198 -25.24 6.54 9.52
C LYS A 198 -24.23 5.69 10.26
N THR A 199 -23.14 5.31 9.60
CA THR A 199 -22.06 4.51 10.18
C THR A 199 -21.24 5.31 11.19
N TRP A 200 -21.03 6.60 10.91
CA TRP A 200 -20.15 7.50 11.66
C TRP A 200 -20.92 8.49 12.52
N GLN A 201 -22.02 8.05 13.14
CA GLN A 201 -22.83 8.91 14.00
C GLN A 201 -22.13 9.27 15.31
N GLY A 202 -22.48 10.44 15.84
CA GLY A 202 -21.97 10.95 17.10
C GLY A 202 -20.59 11.62 16.95
N ARG A 203 -20.04 11.99 18.10
CA ARG A 203 -18.70 12.61 18.19
C ARG A 203 -17.66 11.58 18.56
N PRO A 204 -16.43 11.68 18.00
CA PRO A 204 -15.30 10.92 18.52
C PRO A 204 -15.12 11.21 20.01
N LYS A 205 -14.88 10.17 20.82
CA LYS A 205 -14.71 10.29 22.26
C LYS A 205 -13.36 10.92 22.64
N LYS A 206 -12.78 10.51 23.75
CA LYS A 206 -11.60 11.07 24.45
C LYS A 206 -10.40 11.53 23.62
N ASP A 207 -10.14 10.92 22.51
CA ASP A 207 -9.01 11.16 21.64
C ASP A 207 -9.28 12.19 20.54
N TRP A 208 -10.52 12.67 20.48
CA TRP A 208 -10.87 13.79 19.61
C TRP A 208 -10.76 15.09 20.37
N ARG A 209 -9.85 15.93 19.95
CA ARG A 209 -9.66 17.25 20.55
C ARG A 209 -10.40 18.30 19.71
N GLY A 210 -11.58 18.75 20.17
CA GLY A 210 -12.29 19.89 19.60
C GLY A 210 -13.38 19.56 18.59
N GLU A 211 -13.94 20.57 18.06
CA GLU A 211 -15.04 20.68 17.11
C GLU A 211 -14.49 21.21 15.77
N PRO A 212 -15.12 20.97 14.67
CA PRO A 212 -16.51 20.55 14.51
C PRO A 212 -16.68 19.04 14.28
N PRO A 213 -17.92 18.53 14.36
CA PRO A 213 -18.28 17.21 13.90
C PRO A 213 -18.00 17.07 12.40
N VAL A 214 -17.97 15.84 11.90
CA VAL A 214 -17.81 15.52 10.49
C VAL A 214 -18.81 16.32 9.65
N ASN A 215 -18.32 17.06 8.68
CA ASN A 215 -19.16 17.78 7.73
C ASN A 215 -19.37 16.94 6.47
N TRP A 216 -20.45 16.18 6.46
CA TRP A 216 -20.79 15.30 5.35
C TRP A 216 -21.17 16.03 4.04
N ALA A 217 -21.26 17.34 4.04
CA ALA A 217 -21.46 18.14 2.82
C ALA A 217 -20.16 18.45 2.06
N SER A 218 -19.01 18.13 2.64
CA SER A 218 -17.67 18.50 2.13
C SER A 218 -16.76 17.29 1.93
N GLU A 219 -15.47 17.53 2.01
CA GLU A 219 -14.39 16.55 1.85
C GLU A 219 -14.47 15.36 2.82
N ASP A 220 -15.24 15.47 3.89
CA ASP A 220 -15.46 14.36 4.83
C ASP A 220 -16.18 13.16 4.20
N LYS A 221 -16.81 13.34 3.06
CA LYS A 221 -17.41 12.26 2.25
C LYS A 221 -16.37 11.38 1.56
N GLN A 222 -15.16 11.90 1.32
CA GLN A 222 -14.14 11.20 0.58
C GLN A 222 -13.66 9.96 1.33
N ALA A 223 -13.34 8.89 0.59
CA ALA A 223 -12.55 7.80 1.10
C ALA A 223 -11.14 8.30 1.47
N SER A 224 -10.43 7.53 2.26
CA SER A 224 -9.02 7.78 2.50
C SER A 224 -8.15 7.15 1.42
N TYR A 225 -6.85 7.04 1.67
CA TYR A 225 -5.85 6.55 0.73
C TYR A 225 -5.30 5.17 1.13
N SER A 226 -5.76 4.64 2.25
CA SER A 226 -5.43 3.29 2.73
C SER A 226 -6.06 2.23 1.82
N THR A 227 -5.32 1.18 1.53
CA THR A 227 -5.88 -0.02 0.87
C THR A 227 -6.59 -0.88 1.90
N PRO A 228 -7.82 -1.36 1.64
CA PRO A 228 -8.50 -2.28 2.54
C PRO A 228 -7.76 -3.61 2.62
N ILE A 229 -7.95 -4.33 3.72
CA ILE A 229 -7.42 -5.69 3.90
C ILE A 229 -8.51 -6.62 4.46
N ALA A 230 -8.53 -7.86 4.00
CA ALA A 230 -9.42 -8.87 4.54
C ALA A 230 -8.64 -9.90 5.38
N ALA A 231 -9.15 -10.21 6.57
CA ALA A 231 -8.51 -11.14 7.48
C ALA A 231 -9.54 -12.02 8.22
N THR A 232 -9.15 -13.23 8.59
CA THR A 232 -9.96 -14.09 9.44
C THR A 232 -9.52 -13.92 10.89
N ILE A 233 -10.41 -13.45 11.74
CA ILE A 233 -10.18 -13.20 13.16
C ILE A 233 -11.25 -13.99 13.95
N HIS A 234 -10.84 -14.82 14.89
CA HIS A 234 -11.74 -15.71 15.66
C HIS A 234 -12.71 -16.51 14.78
N GLY A 235 -12.23 -16.98 13.61
CA GLY A 235 -13.03 -17.76 12.66
C GLY A 235 -14.02 -16.95 11.81
N LYS A 236 -14.14 -15.63 12.03
CA LYS A 236 -14.95 -14.72 11.20
C LYS A 236 -14.08 -13.99 10.19
N ARG A 237 -14.61 -13.83 8.99
CA ARG A 237 -13.96 -13.02 7.95
C ARG A 237 -14.30 -11.55 8.15
N HIS A 238 -13.31 -10.69 8.22
CA HIS A 238 -13.41 -9.26 8.38
C HIS A 238 -12.82 -8.56 7.16
N LEU A 239 -13.50 -7.56 6.64
CA LEU A 239 -12.98 -6.57 5.72
C LEU A 239 -12.67 -5.31 6.54
N LEU A 240 -11.41 -4.92 6.59
CA LEU A 240 -10.93 -3.79 7.39
C LEU A 240 -10.62 -2.62 6.45
N CYS A 241 -11.38 -1.55 6.58
CA CYS A 241 -11.24 -0.35 5.79
C CYS A 241 -10.82 0.81 6.72
N LEU A 242 -9.59 1.30 6.57
CA LEU A 242 -9.15 2.51 7.27
C LEU A 242 -9.53 3.72 6.43
N MET A 243 -10.73 4.21 6.68
CA MET A 243 -11.33 5.34 5.97
C MET A 243 -10.86 6.66 6.58
N ARG A 244 -11.31 7.77 5.99
CA ARG A 244 -10.99 9.12 6.47
C ARG A 244 -11.43 9.36 7.91
N GLN A 245 -12.58 8.83 8.32
CA GLN A 245 -13.11 8.94 9.68
C GLN A 245 -12.41 8.00 10.67
N GLY A 246 -11.90 6.88 10.19
CA GLY A 246 -11.28 5.86 11.01
C GLY A 246 -11.45 4.46 10.44
N LEU A 247 -11.25 3.47 11.30
CA LEU A 247 -11.37 2.06 10.95
C LEU A 247 -12.84 1.63 10.98
N VAL A 248 -13.28 0.96 9.92
CA VAL A 248 -14.51 0.18 9.91
C VAL A 248 -14.20 -1.27 9.57
N SER A 249 -14.80 -2.18 10.30
CA SER A 249 -14.80 -3.61 10.03
C SER A 249 -16.15 -4.02 9.48
N LEU A 250 -16.14 -4.70 8.33
CA LEU A 250 -17.33 -5.19 7.64
C LEU A 250 -17.27 -6.70 7.49
N ASP A 251 -18.45 -7.31 7.38
CA ASP A 251 -18.57 -8.63 6.75
C ASP A 251 -18.34 -8.46 5.25
N PRO A 252 -17.34 -9.11 4.64
CA PRO A 252 -17.02 -8.89 3.23
C PRO A 252 -18.11 -9.38 2.26
N LYS A 253 -18.97 -10.32 2.67
CA LYS A 253 -20.03 -10.86 1.80
C LYS A 253 -21.26 -9.97 1.73
N SER A 254 -21.60 -9.31 2.84
CA SER A 254 -22.83 -8.53 2.96
C SER A 254 -22.60 -7.03 3.06
N GLY A 255 -21.39 -6.59 3.40
CA GLY A 255 -21.11 -5.20 3.75
C GLY A 255 -21.65 -4.79 5.13
N GLU A 256 -22.17 -5.73 5.94
CA GLU A 256 -22.65 -5.44 7.30
C GLU A 256 -21.49 -4.90 8.17
N VAL A 257 -21.73 -3.81 8.89
CA VAL A 257 -20.75 -3.22 9.79
C VAL A 257 -20.67 -4.03 11.08
N ASN A 258 -19.49 -4.59 11.37
CA ASN A 258 -19.20 -5.25 12.63
C ASN A 258 -18.91 -4.25 13.74
N PHE A 259 -17.97 -3.32 13.49
CA PHE A 259 -17.61 -2.24 14.42
C PHE A 259 -16.95 -1.07 13.69
N THR A 260 -16.90 0.07 14.36
CA THR A 260 -16.18 1.27 13.91
C THR A 260 -15.28 1.80 15.02
N ARG A 261 -14.17 2.45 14.63
CA ARG A 261 -13.28 3.17 15.53
C ARG A 261 -12.83 4.47 14.89
N TRP A 262 -13.27 5.60 15.44
CA TRP A 262 -12.80 6.91 15.00
C TRP A 262 -11.28 7.01 15.12
N PHE A 263 -10.64 7.40 14.02
CA PHE A 263 -9.19 7.56 13.96
C PHE A 263 -8.83 8.54 12.85
N ARG A 264 -8.79 9.82 13.18
CA ARG A 264 -8.39 10.90 12.27
C ARG A 264 -7.85 12.09 13.03
N ALA A 265 -7.10 12.96 12.35
CA ALA A 265 -6.77 14.30 12.84
C ALA A 265 -8.01 15.22 12.75
N GLN A 266 -7.98 16.31 13.52
CA GLN A 266 -9.11 17.24 13.70
C GLN A 266 -9.20 18.31 12.63
N VAL A 267 -8.63 18.09 11.49
CA VAL A 267 -8.55 19.06 10.39
C VAL A 267 -9.09 18.45 9.12
N PRO A 268 -9.62 19.27 8.21
CA PRO A 268 -10.14 18.81 6.93
C PRO A 268 -9.14 17.97 6.14
N GLU A 269 -7.86 18.32 6.16
CA GLU A 269 -6.79 17.67 5.41
C GLU A 269 -6.24 16.39 6.06
N SER A 270 -6.98 15.79 7.00
CA SER A 270 -6.58 14.52 7.62
C SER A 270 -6.56 13.38 6.60
N VAL A 271 -5.48 12.62 6.58
CA VAL A 271 -5.26 11.50 5.68
C VAL A 271 -4.89 10.24 6.47
N ASN A 272 -5.54 9.13 6.14
CA ASN A 272 -5.18 7.78 6.53
C ASN A 272 -4.75 7.04 5.27
N ALA A 273 -3.48 6.66 5.13
CA ALA A 273 -2.96 6.06 3.91
C ALA A 273 -2.25 4.71 4.13
N ALA A 274 -1.74 4.45 5.32
CA ALA A 274 -1.17 3.14 5.63
C ALA A 274 -2.28 2.08 5.73
N THR A 275 -2.04 0.90 5.14
CA THR A 275 -2.94 -0.25 5.26
C THR A 275 -2.95 -0.78 6.70
N PRO A 276 -4.08 -1.18 7.27
CA PRO A 276 -4.12 -1.85 8.57
C PRO A 276 -3.26 -3.12 8.57
N VAL A 277 -2.52 -3.35 9.64
CA VAL A 277 -1.76 -4.60 9.83
C VAL A 277 -2.53 -5.51 10.78
N VAL A 278 -2.78 -6.74 10.33
CA VAL A 278 -3.49 -7.74 11.13
C VAL A 278 -2.53 -8.84 11.54
N VAL A 279 -2.49 -9.13 12.84
CA VAL A 279 -1.71 -10.21 13.42
C VAL A 279 -2.60 -10.93 14.44
N ASP A 280 -2.96 -12.16 14.15
CA ASP A 280 -3.89 -12.96 14.95
C ASP A 280 -5.23 -12.22 15.17
N ASP A 281 -5.53 -11.83 16.40
CA ASP A 281 -6.71 -11.05 16.78
C ASP A 281 -6.44 -9.54 16.96
N MET A 282 -5.25 -9.08 16.58
CA MET A 282 -4.83 -7.70 16.73
C MET A 282 -4.86 -6.95 15.39
N ILE A 283 -5.28 -5.68 15.43
CA ILE A 283 -5.32 -4.77 14.30
C ILE A 283 -4.54 -3.51 14.67
N LEU A 284 -3.46 -3.24 13.95
CA LEU A 284 -2.73 -1.98 14.05
C LEU A 284 -3.20 -1.03 12.96
N ILE A 285 -3.52 0.20 13.36
CA ILE A 285 -3.74 1.33 12.45
C ILE A 285 -2.83 2.49 12.83
N SER A 286 -2.38 3.26 11.83
CA SER A 286 -1.52 4.42 12.09
C SER A 286 -1.69 5.50 11.03
N ALA A 287 -1.45 6.74 11.41
CA ALA A 287 -1.37 7.88 10.51
C ALA A 287 -0.37 8.92 11.03
N ALA A 288 0.31 9.59 10.10
CA ALA A 288 1.31 10.62 10.42
C ALA A 288 0.70 12.03 10.51
N TYR A 289 -0.46 12.26 9.91
CA TYR A 289 -1.07 13.58 9.85
C TYR A 289 -1.38 14.10 11.27
N TYR A 290 -0.83 15.27 11.56
CA TYR A 290 -0.99 15.98 12.83
C TYR A 290 -0.71 15.13 14.08
N ARG A 291 0.25 14.20 13.95
CA ARG A 291 0.75 13.34 15.02
C ARG A 291 -0.34 12.47 15.67
N ILE A 292 -1.28 11.98 14.86
CA ILE A 292 -2.32 11.07 15.37
C ILE A 292 -1.72 9.78 15.92
N GLY A 293 -0.59 9.32 15.36
CA GLY A 293 0.17 8.17 15.83
C GLY A 293 -0.38 6.84 15.39
N ALA A 294 -0.24 5.86 16.25
CA ALA A 294 -0.72 4.49 16.03
C ALA A 294 -1.61 4.00 17.17
N LEU A 295 -2.52 3.09 16.84
CA LEU A 295 -3.46 2.47 17.74
C LEU A 295 -3.48 0.97 17.48
N LEU A 296 -3.27 0.15 18.51
CA LEU A 296 -3.45 -1.29 18.47
C LEU A 296 -4.78 -1.66 19.11
N LEU A 297 -5.60 -2.36 18.35
CA LEU A 297 -6.88 -2.91 18.77
C LEU A 297 -6.74 -4.42 18.89
N LYS A 298 -7.45 -5.01 19.85
CA LYS A 298 -7.65 -6.45 19.97
C LYS A 298 -9.13 -6.78 19.81
N VAL A 299 -9.45 -7.51 18.75
CA VAL A 299 -10.83 -7.92 18.45
C VAL A 299 -11.27 -8.97 19.47
N ARG A 300 -12.46 -8.81 20.00
CA ARG A 300 -13.04 -9.80 20.93
C ARG A 300 -13.62 -11.01 20.18
N PRO A 301 -13.81 -12.17 20.85
CA PRO A 301 -14.31 -13.39 20.20
C PRO A 301 -15.66 -13.26 19.50
N ASP A 302 -16.49 -12.26 19.87
CA ASP A 302 -17.74 -11.95 19.19
C ASP A 302 -17.54 -11.42 17.76
N GLY A 303 -16.34 -10.92 17.43
CA GLY A 303 -16.01 -10.29 16.16
C GLY A 303 -16.76 -8.97 15.90
N LYS A 304 -17.46 -8.43 16.90
CA LYS A 304 -18.27 -7.21 16.81
C LYS A 304 -17.81 -6.12 17.77
N SER A 305 -16.80 -6.39 18.58
CA SER A 305 -16.21 -5.45 19.53
C SER A 305 -14.70 -5.64 19.64
N PHE A 306 -14.04 -4.68 20.27
CA PHE A 306 -12.59 -4.68 20.45
C PHE A 306 -12.20 -4.01 21.77
N ASP A 307 -10.98 -4.30 22.22
CA ASP A 307 -10.28 -3.58 23.28
C ASP A 307 -9.15 -2.76 22.66
N GLU A 308 -8.90 -1.57 23.17
CA GLU A 308 -7.72 -0.77 22.82
C GLU A 308 -6.55 -1.26 23.68
N VAL A 309 -5.52 -1.81 23.03
CA VAL A 309 -4.35 -2.35 23.73
C VAL A 309 -3.40 -1.21 24.10
N TRP A 310 -3.04 -0.40 23.11
CA TRP A 310 -2.23 0.80 23.31
C TRP A 310 -2.46 1.83 22.21
N ARG A 311 -2.15 3.08 22.53
CA ARG A 311 -2.04 4.19 21.60
C ARG A 311 -0.74 4.93 21.82
N SER A 312 0.01 5.24 20.76
CA SER A 312 1.33 5.84 20.85
C SER A 312 1.70 6.61 19.58
N THR A 313 2.62 7.57 19.69
CA THR A 313 3.30 8.20 18.56
C THR A 313 4.59 7.47 18.17
N ALA A 314 4.80 6.25 18.69
CA ALA A 314 5.93 5.39 18.31
C ALA A 314 5.94 5.08 16.80
N LEU A 315 4.78 5.05 16.16
CA LEU A 315 4.63 4.96 14.72
C LEU A 315 3.70 6.07 14.24
N GLU A 316 4.17 6.86 13.28
CA GLU A 316 3.44 7.90 12.58
C GLU A 316 3.58 7.61 11.08
N LEU A 317 2.74 6.71 10.56
CA LEU A 317 2.88 6.19 9.19
C LEU A 317 2.20 7.13 8.20
N HIS A 318 2.95 7.55 7.17
CA HIS A 318 2.39 8.40 6.11
C HIS A 318 1.68 7.54 5.06
N TRP A 319 2.41 6.86 4.19
CA TRP A 319 1.86 5.94 3.17
C TRP A 319 2.39 4.52 3.30
N MET A 320 3.51 4.34 3.98
CA MET A 320 4.11 3.04 4.17
C MET A 320 3.27 2.17 5.10
N THR A 321 3.09 0.90 4.74
CA THR A 321 2.57 -0.14 5.64
C THR A 321 3.75 -0.85 6.28
N PRO A 322 3.81 -1.00 7.62
CA PRO A 322 4.94 -1.62 8.30
C PRO A 322 5.04 -3.11 7.96
N ILE A 323 6.27 -3.61 7.90
CA ILE A 323 6.53 -5.04 7.81
C ILE A 323 6.46 -5.63 9.21
N TYR A 324 5.54 -6.57 9.42
CA TYR A 324 5.49 -7.36 10.65
C TYR A 324 6.33 -8.63 10.52
N HIS A 325 7.23 -8.86 11.48
CA HIS A 325 7.99 -10.09 11.57
C HIS A 325 8.29 -10.45 13.02
N ASN A 326 7.91 -11.67 13.43
CA ASN A 326 8.22 -12.26 14.74
C ASN A 326 7.98 -11.34 15.97
N GLY A 327 6.84 -10.64 16.00
CA GLY A 327 6.45 -9.78 17.11
C GLY A 327 6.82 -8.31 16.92
N TYR A 328 7.56 -7.96 15.88
CA TYR A 328 8.09 -6.62 15.65
C TYR A 328 7.60 -6.02 14.32
N LEU A 329 7.48 -4.71 14.34
CA LEU A 329 7.09 -3.88 13.21
C LEU A 329 8.29 -3.06 12.74
N TYR A 330 8.59 -3.10 11.46
CA TYR A 330 9.66 -2.31 10.84
C TYR A 330 9.05 -1.28 9.91
N ALA A 331 9.33 -0.01 10.11
CA ALA A 331 8.70 1.06 9.34
C ALA A 331 9.57 2.30 9.21
N PHE A 332 9.30 3.07 8.15
CA PHE A 332 9.61 4.50 8.10
C PHE A 332 8.44 5.24 8.75
N SER A 333 8.76 6.14 9.67
CA SER A 333 7.81 6.93 10.46
C SER A 333 8.09 8.41 10.26
N GLY A 334 7.04 9.23 10.22
CA GLY A 334 7.10 10.67 9.99
C GLY A 334 6.27 11.12 8.80
N ARG A 335 5.76 12.35 8.86
CA ARG A 335 4.93 12.94 7.80
C ARG A 335 5.76 13.64 6.74
N ASN A 336 6.75 14.39 7.17
CA ASN A 336 7.57 15.24 6.31
C ASN A 336 9.03 14.79 6.38
N GLU A 337 9.84 15.25 5.45
CA GLU A 337 11.27 14.97 5.40
C GLU A 337 12.01 15.27 6.71
N PRO A 338 11.70 16.39 7.41
CA PRO A 338 12.32 16.69 8.72
C PRO A 338 11.93 15.73 9.86
N ASP A 339 10.87 14.94 9.68
CA ASP A 339 10.36 14.02 10.71
C ASP A 339 10.75 12.57 10.44
N ALA A 340 11.39 12.28 9.29
CA ALA A 340 11.63 10.93 8.82
C ALA A 340 12.60 10.17 9.73
N VAL A 341 12.13 9.06 10.26
CA VAL A 341 12.92 8.11 11.07
C VAL A 341 12.56 6.68 10.66
N MET A 342 13.53 5.79 10.75
CA MET A 342 13.29 4.35 10.64
C MET A 342 13.13 3.77 12.03
N ARG A 343 12.14 2.93 12.28
CA ARG A 343 11.85 2.36 13.60
C ARG A 343 11.58 0.86 13.52
N CYS A 344 12.00 0.19 14.59
CA CYS A 344 11.49 -1.10 15.01
C CYS A 344 10.65 -0.92 16.26
N VAL A 345 9.43 -1.46 16.25
CA VAL A 345 8.48 -1.33 17.35
C VAL A 345 7.94 -2.71 17.72
N GLU A 346 7.93 -3.05 19.01
CA GLU A 346 7.28 -4.27 19.48
C GLU A 346 5.75 -4.13 19.35
N LEU A 347 5.12 -5.06 18.62
CA LEU A 347 3.69 -4.96 18.35
C LEU A 347 2.83 -4.94 19.62
N LYS A 348 3.09 -5.84 20.57
CA LYS A 348 2.23 -6.03 21.74
C LYS A 348 2.24 -4.84 22.71
N THR A 349 3.35 -4.11 22.80
CA THR A 349 3.52 -3.05 23.79
C THR A 349 3.61 -1.65 23.20
N GLY A 350 3.85 -1.54 21.89
CA GLY A 350 4.16 -0.26 21.24
C GLY A 350 5.54 0.32 21.62
N LYS A 351 6.41 -0.47 22.26
CA LYS A 351 7.75 -0.06 22.65
C LYS A 351 8.64 0.09 21.41
N VAL A 352 9.30 1.24 21.30
CA VAL A 352 10.35 1.44 20.30
C VAL A 352 11.58 0.65 20.74
N MET A 353 11.99 -0.31 19.92
CA MET A 353 13.19 -1.14 20.15
C MET A 353 14.44 -0.39 19.71
N TRP A 354 14.39 0.22 18.54
CA TRP A 354 15.42 1.11 18.03
C TRP A 354 14.82 2.16 17.09
N GLU A 355 15.54 3.26 16.95
CA GLU A 355 15.27 4.35 16.02
C GLU A 355 16.53 4.70 15.26
N ARG A 356 16.40 5.02 13.98
CA ARG A 356 17.46 5.53 13.13
C ARG A 356 17.00 6.81 12.45
N ASP A 357 17.81 7.86 12.55
CA ASP A 357 17.56 9.16 11.91
C ASP A 357 17.72 9.03 10.39
N GLU A 358 16.65 9.28 9.65
CA GLU A 358 16.62 9.31 8.18
C GLU A 358 16.12 10.66 7.67
N ARG A 359 16.16 11.69 8.52
CA ARG A 359 15.67 13.01 8.18
C ARG A 359 16.47 13.65 7.06
N TRP A 360 15.76 14.16 6.09
CA TRP A 360 16.34 14.96 5.02
C TRP A 360 16.82 16.30 5.57
N ARG A 361 18.11 16.63 5.37
CA ARG A 361 18.71 17.90 5.79
C ARG A 361 19.36 18.59 4.59
N PRO A 362 18.63 19.43 3.86
CA PRO A 362 19.08 19.98 2.58
C PRO A 362 20.33 20.85 2.66
N HIS A 363 20.72 21.32 3.85
CA HIS A 363 21.85 22.23 4.02
C HIS A 363 23.15 21.60 4.52
N SER A 364 23.18 20.28 4.75
CA SER A 364 24.42 19.62 5.18
C SER A 364 25.06 18.82 4.03
N MET A 365 25.90 19.46 3.27
CA MET A 365 26.63 18.85 2.13
C MET A 365 27.59 17.71 2.48
N LYS A 366 27.67 17.27 3.73
CA LYS A 366 28.60 16.24 4.23
C LYS A 366 27.94 15.02 4.82
N GLN A 367 26.62 14.89 4.79
CA GLN A 367 25.96 13.69 5.29
C GLN A 367 25.84 12.64 4.18
N PRO A 368 26.00 11.34 4.53
CA PRO A 368 25.68 10.29 3.58
C PRO A 368 24.20 10.40 3.16
N PRO A 369 23.83 9.93 1.94
CA PRO A 369 22.45 9.90 1.52
C PRO A 369 21.56 9.23 2.57
N VAL A 370 20.43 9.86 2.91
CA VAL A 370 19.42 9.33 3.82
C VAL A 370 18.24 8.77 3.02
N TYR A 371 17.48 7.85 3.61
CA TYR A 371 16.30 7.29 2.95
C TYR A 371 15.13 8.29 2.94
N GLY A 372 15.09 9.20 3.91
CA GLY A 372 13.93 10.05 4.12
C GLY A 372 12.72 9.21 4.52
N ARG A 373 11.57 9.52 3.92
CA ARG A 373 10.38 8.67 3.99
C ARG A 373 10.51 7.60 2.92
N GLY A 374 10.45 6.34 3.30
CA GLY A 374 10.63 5.24 2.36
C GLY A 374 9.58 4.16 2.52
N SER A 375 9.80 3.07 1.81
CA SER A 375 9.01 1.84 1.93
C SER A 375 9.91 0.63 2.07
N PHE A 376 9.43 -0.37 2.82
CA PHE A 376 10.07 -1.67 2.92
C PHE A 376 9.27 -2.75 2.19
N ILE A 377 9.99 -3.73 1.68
CA ILE A 377 9.51 -5.09 1.49
C ILE A 377 10.45 -6.04 2.22
N MET A 378 9.98 -7.24 2.51
CA MET A 378 10.77 -8.30 3.13
C MET A 378 10.89 -9.49 2.18
N ALA A 379 12.11 -9.99 2.00
CA ALA A 379 12.40 -11.20 1.26
C ALA A 379 13.70 -11.83 1.75
N ASP A 380 13.81 -13.16 1.68
CA ASP A 380 15.04 -13.91 2.01
C ASP A 380 15.64 -13.54 3.38
N GLY A 381 14.76 -13.30 4.38
CA GLY A 381 15.19 -12.92 5.73
C GLY A 381 15.78 -11.50 5.86
N LYS A 382 15.57 -10.62 4.88
CA LYS A 382 16.09 -9.25 4.83
C LYS A 382 15.00 -8.23 4.52
N LEU A 383 15.19 -6.99 4.97
CA LEU A 383 14.39 -5.85 4.51
C LEU A 383 15.10 -5.18 3.32
N ILE A 384 14.34 -4.97 2.26
CA ILE A 384 14.75 -4.16 1.11
C ILE A 384 14.04 -2.81 1.26
N ALA A 385 14.83 -1.74 1.39
CA ALA A 385 14.35 -0.38 1.58
C ALA A 385 14.48 0.42 0.30
N LEU A 386 13.45 1.15 -0.08
CA LEU A 386 13.53 2.22 -1.09
C LEU A 386 13.20 3.54 -0.42
N GLY A 387 14.19 4.43 -0.36
CA GLY A 387 14.03 5.80 0.09
C GLY A 387 13.42 6.69 -0.97
N GLU A 388 12.78 7.79 -0.56
CA GLU A 388 12.08 8.71 -1.45
C GLU A 388 12.97 9.44 -2.47
N GLY A 389 14.28 9.43 -2.28
CA GLY A 389 15.28 9.94 -3.24
C GLY A 389 15.89 8.87 -4.13
N GLY A 390 15.37 7.64 -4.13
CA GLY A 390 15.90 6.53 -4.93
C GLY A 390 17.08 5.79 -4.29
N LEU A 391 17.34 5.98 -2.99
CA LEU A 391 18.34 5.21 -2.25
C LEU A 391 17.80 3.80 -1.95
N LEU A 392 18.50 2.79 -2.45
CA LEU A 392 18.16 1.38 -2.22
C LEU A 392 19.02 0.81 -1.09
N GLY A 393 18.36 0.25 -0.06
CA GLY A 393 19.00 -0.34 1.09
C GLY A 393 18.72 -1.82 1.26
N LEU A 394 19.63 -2.52 1.91
CA LEU A 394 19.44 -3.89 2.37
C LEU A 394 19.76 -3.95 3.86
N PHE A 395 18.80 -4.44 4.66
CA PHE A 395 18.94 -4.54 6.10
C PHE A 395 18.68 -5.96 6.57
N LYS A 396 19.41 -6.35 7.60
CA LYS A 396 19.10 -7.55 8.35
C LYS A 396 17.83 -7.32 9.17
N LEU A 397 17.00 -8.36 9.26
CA LEU A 397 15.88 -8.37 10.21
C LEU A 397 16.43 -8.55 11.62
N ASP A 398 16.53 -7.46 12.36
CA ASP A 398 17.05 -7.43 13.72
C ASP A 398 16.21 -6.45 14.55
N HIS A 399 15.68 -6.91 15.66
CA HIS A 399 14.86 -6.07 16.55
C HIS A 399 15.69 -5.35 17.62
N GLU A 400 16.98 -5.70 17.77
CA GLU A 400 17.86 -5.05 18.74
C GLU A 400 18.58 -3.83 18.16
N LYS A 401 18.88 -3.84 16.85
CA LYS A 401 19.59 -2.76 16.18
C LYS A 401 19.27 -2.68 14.68
N PRO A 402 19.35 -1.49 14.07
CA PRO A 402 19.20 -1.31 12.62
C PRO A 402 20.50 -1.67 11.87
N GLU A 403 20.69 -2.95 11.56
CA GLU A 403 21.88 -3.43 10.85
C GLU A 403 21.71 -3.30 9.34
N GLU A 404 22.37 -2.30 8.74
CA GLU A 404 22.41 -2.10 7.32
C GLU A 404 23.53 -2.91 6.68
N LEU A 405 23.18 -3.81 5.77
CA LEU A 405 24.12 -4.70 5.07
C LEU A 405 24.77 -4.01 3.87
N SER A 406 24.01 -3.20 3.15
CA SER A 406 24.49 -2.39 2.04
C SER A 406 23.49 -1.32 1.61
N ARG A 407 24.01 -0.28 0.92
CA ARG A 407 23.18 0.76 0.27
C ARG A 407 23.73 1.11 -1.09
N TYR A 408 22.87 1.57 -1.96
CA TYR A 408 23.23 2.04 -3.29
C TYR A 408 22.25 3.10 -3.78
N GLN A 409 22.76 4.25 -4.23
CA GLN A 409 21.94 5.25 -4.89
C GLN A 409 21.67 4.79 -6.31
N ILE A 410 20.40 4.57 -6.64
CA ILE A 410 19.99 4.22 -8.00
C ILE A 410 20.09 5.47 -8.88
N PRO A 411 20.99 5.52 -9.87
CA PRO A 411 21.23 6.74 -10.65
C PRO A 411 20.03 7.17 -11.50
N GLN A 412 19.16 6.22 -11.85
CA GLN A 412 17.97 6.45 -12.67
C GLN A 412 16.80 7.02 -11.88
N LEU A 413 16.83 6.93 -10.56
CA LEU A 413 15.73 7.38 -9.70
C LEU A 413 16.07 8.69 -9.02
N HIS A 414 15.05 9.50 -8.82
CA HIS A 414 15.11 10.76 -8.10
C HIS A 414 13.85 10.96 -7.24
N TYR A 415 13.85 12.03 -6.47
CA TYR A 415 12.69 12.45 -5.70
C TYR A 415 11.54 12.92 -6.62
N PRO A 416 10.29 12.50 -6.38
CA PRO A 416 9.89 11.53 -5.36
C PRO A 416 9.83 10.08 -5.91
N SER A 417 10.37 9.14 -5.13
CA SER A 417 10.26 7.69 -5.35
C SER A 417 9.36 7.08 -4.26
N TRP A 418 8.06 7.36 -4.30
CA TRP A 418 7.12 6.99 -3.23
C TRP A 418 6.38 5.67 -3.44
N ALA A 419 6.40 5.13 -4.64
CA ALA A 419 5.82 3.82 -4.92
C ALA A 419 6.56 2.72 -4.16
N ALA A 420 5.81 1.80 -3.54
CA ALA A 420 6.42 0.65 -2.86
C ALA A 420 7.20 -0.22 -3.85
N PRO A 421 8.37 -0.77 -3.46
CA PRO A 421 9.09 -1.75 -4.26
C PRO A 421 8.25 -3.00 -4.53
N VAL A 422 8.50 -3.66 -5.65
CA VAL A 422 7.84 -4.90 -6.07
C VAL A 422 8.91 -5.93 -6.37
N LEU A 423 8.77 -7.14 -5.83
CA LEU A 423 9.69 -8.25 -6.05
C LEU A 423 8.96 -9.43 -6.69
N SER A 424 9.43 -9.87 -7.85
CA SER A 424 8.93 -11.06 -8.51
C SER A 424 10.02 -11.69 -9.37
N GLU A 425 10.16 -13.00 -9.30
CA GLU A 425 11.19 -13.78 -10.02
C GLU A 425 12.63 -13.29 -9.74
N LYS A 426 12.91 -12.90 -8.49
CA LYS A 426 14.16 -12.30 -8.03
C LYS A 426 14.54 -11.00 -8.74
N ARG A 427 13.55 -10.33 -9.32
CA ARG A 427 13.68 -9.01 -9.93
C ARG A 427 12.96 -7.99 -9.09
N LEU A 428 13.66 -6.92 -8.79
CA LEU A 428 13.12 -5.78 -8.05
C LEU A 428 12.71 -4.69 -9.04
N TYR A 429 11.44 -4.32 -8.99
CA TYR A 429 10.88 -3.23 -9.79
C TYR A 429 10.64 -2.03 -8.87
N ILE A 430 11.25 -0.91 -9.22
CA ILE A 430 11.20 0.35 -8.49
C ILE A 430 10.98 1.51 -9.43
N ARG A 431 10.36 2.58 -8.94
CA ARG A 431 10.09 3.76 -9.77
C ARG A 431 10.22 5.08 -9.01
N SER A 432 10.56 6.13 -9.75
CA SER A 432 10.23 7.53 -9.46
C SER A 432 8.96 7.96 -10.19
N GLU A 433 8.69 9.26 -10.26
CA GLU A 433 7.54 9.78 -11.02
C GLU A 433 7.60 9.49 -12.51
N ASP A 434 8.80 9.50 -13.10
CA ASP A 434 9.02 9.49 -14.54
C ASP A 434 9.92 8.33 -15.03
N ARG A 435 10.42 7.51 -14.11
CA ARG A 435 11.34 6.42 -14.42
C ARG A 435 10.97 5.14 -13.70
N LEU A 436 11.04 4.04 -14.41
CA LEU A 436 10.86 2.69 -13.93
C LEU A 436 12.13 1.88 -14.18
N VAL A 437 12.59 1.12 -13.20
CA VAL A 437 13.82 0.33 -13.26
C VAL A 437 13.55 -1.09 -12.77
N CYS A 438 14.02 -2.07 -13.51
CA CYS A 438 14.04 -3.48 -13.12
C CYS A 438 15.48 -3.89 -12.80
N LEU A 439 15.72 -4.39 -11.60
CA LEU A 439 17.00 -4.82 -11.08
C LEU A 439 17.03 -6.34 -10.90
N ASP A 440 18.14 -6.98 -11.24
CA ASP A 440 18.37 -8.39 -10.93
C ASP A 440 18.92 -8.52 -9.51
N LEU A 441 18.18 -9.24 -8.65
CA LEU A 441 18.61 -9.55 -7.28
C LEU A 441 19.05 -11.01 -7.11
N LYS A 442 19.14 -11.77 -8.18
CA LYS A 442 19.59 -13.18 -8.12
C LYS A 442 21.02 -13.26 -7.61
N ARG A 443 21.25 -14.15 -6.65
CA ARG A 443 22.57 -14.51 -6.11
C ARG A 443 23.40 -15.30 -7.11
#